data_2f9668457ac8d3da7f2f60c8af35efc9
#
_entry.id   2f9668457ac8d3da7f2f60c8af35efc9
#
_cell.length_a   1.000
_cell.length_b   1.000
_cell.length_c   1.000
_cell.angle_alpha   90.00
_cell.angle_beta   90.00
_cell.angle_gamma   90.00
#
_symmetry.space_group_name_H-M   'P 1'
#
loop_
_entity.id
_entity.type
_entity.pdbx_description
1 polymer ?
#
loop_
_entity_poly.entity_id
_entity_poly.type
_entity_poly.pdbx_seq_one_letter_code
_entity_poly.pdbx_strand_id
1 'polypeptide(L)'
;MAKGSKKEGGGIGELLAYAGERKFLTYLGMALSALSQLLSFSPYVCIWLVARDLIAVAPNWSEAANIAMYGWWAVGFALASIVVYFVGLMCTHLSAFRCASNIRKTTSEHLLKMPLGYFDTHATGELRRIVDGCAASTETLLAHMLPDIAGATAMVVGLLVLLFALDWRLGAACLISVVVSLGAMATMMSGKGAEFMKAYMGALVKMNKTGTEYVRGIPVVKVFQQTVYSFKAFHDAIAEYADMAQSYAGTFCRGPQVLNLTALNGLVAFLLPVALLLAPGETDFAHFMVNFTFYAIFSAVVPTAMTKLMFVGEASQMSADSLARIRSVMDSKQLSVPAQPKHPIGSDVRFEDVSFTYEGAEAPAVDHVSFSVPAGSTLALVGPSGGGKSTCASLIPRFWDVSSGRVLVGGVDVRDMDPHELMDQVAFVFQTNQLFRQTLADNVRASKPTATDDEVRAALSAAQCDDIVAKLPQGINTMLGAGGAYLSGGEVQRVALARAILKDAPIVVLDEATAFADPENEALIQRAFSKLAAGRTVIMIAHRLSTVVGADKIVVLNQGSVQETGAHAELLSQNGLYAKMWAEYEQAASWKITAAADAAVTKGGEA
;
A
#
# COMPACT_ATOMS: atom_id res chain seq x y z
N MET A 1 9.36 -0.95 -25.11
CA MET A 1 10.36 -2.03 -25.10
C MET A 1 11.47 -1.64 -24.14
N ALA A 2 11.43 -2.16 -22.91
CA ALA A 2 12.57 -2.07 -21.99
C ALA A 2 12.89 -3.50 -21.59
N LYS A 3 14.00 -4.03 -22.15
CA LYS A 3 14.55 -5.34 -21.84
C LYS A 3 14.89 -5.39 -20.34
N GLY A 4 14.31 -6.34 -19.65
CA GLY A 4 14.67 -6.71 -18.29
C GLY A 4 16.15 -7.06 -18.19
N SER A 5 16.91 -6.18 -17.58
CA SER A 5 18.26 -6.45 -17.08
C SER A 5 18.10 -6.85 -15.60
N LYS A 6 18.09 -8.14 -15.31
CA LYS A 6 18.47 -8.66 -14.00
C LYS A 6 19.91 -8.21 -13.73
N LYS A 7 20.08 -7.11 -13.00
CA LYS A 7 21.29 -6.80 -12.27
C LYS A 7 20.92 -6.73 -10.81
N GLU A 8 21.53 -7.59 -10.02
CA GLU A 8 21.68 -7.48 -8.58
C GLU A 8 22.42 -6.17 -8.26
N GLY A 9 21.73 -5.06 -8.41
CA GLY A 9 22.16 -3.73 -7.98
C GLY A 9 21.45 -3.43 -6.67
N GLY A 10 22.18 -3.07 -5.62
CA GLY A 10 21.65 -2.78 -4.31
C GLY A 10 20.44 -1.84 -4.37
N GLY A 11 19.47 -2.01 -3.48
CA GLY A 11 18.13 -1.42 -3.50
C GLY A 11 18.03 0.07 -3.84
N ILE A 12 19.02 0.89 -3.47
CA ILE A 12 19.06 2.34 -3.77
C ILE A 12 19.21 2.61 -5.28
N GLY A 13 20.05 1.83 -5.98
CA GLY A 13 20.28 2.01 -7.43
C GLY A 13 19.02 1.76 -8.26
N GLU A 14 18.20 0.81 -7.84
CA GLU A 14 16.92 0.49 -8.49
C GLU A 14 15.86 1.57 -8.21
N LEU A 15 15.81 2.09 -6.97
CA LEU A 15 14.94 3.22 -6.65
C LEU A 15 15.33 4.47 -7.45
N LEU A 16 16.62 4.73 -7.63
CA LEU A 16 17.11 5.85 -8.45
C LEU A 16 16.77 5.70 -9.94
N ALA A 17 16.54 4.48 -10.43
CA ALA A 17 16.08 4.28 -11.80
C ALA A 17 14.73 4.97 -12.08
N TYR A 18 13.84 5.04 -11.08
CA TYR A 18 12.58 5.79 -11.19
C TYR A 18 12.78 7.31 -11.30
N ALA A 19 13.91 7.86 -10.86
CA ALA A 19 14.22 9.28 -11.08
C ALA A 19 14.55 9.62 -12.54
N GLY A 20 14.83 8.61 -13.37
CA GLY A 20 15.16 8.76 -14.78
C GLY A 20 16.41 9.63 -14.99
N GLU A 21 16.31 10.62 -15.89
CA GLU A 21 17.42 11.55 -16.17
C GLU A 21 17.83 12.39 -14.97
N ARG A 22 16.91 12.64 -14.01
CA ARG A 22 17.19 13.46 -12.83
C ARG A 22 18.01 12.75 -11.76
N LYS A 23 18.35 11.47 -11.91
CA LYS A 23 19.22 10.73 -10.97
C LYS A 23 20.56 11.42 -10.71
N PHE A 24 21.10 12.18 -11.70
CA PHE A 24 22.34 12.91 -11.54
C PHE A 24 22.25 14.02 -10.47
N LEU A 25 21.06 14.61 -10.27
CA LEU A 25 20.83 15.62 -9.23
C LEU A 25 20.97 15.00 -7.83
N THR A 26 20.60 13.74 -7.63
CA THR A 26 20.85 13.04 -6.36
C THR A 26 22.35 12.92 -6.09
N TYR A 27 23.14 12.48 -7.07
CA TYR A 27 24.61 12.37 -6.91
C TYR A 27 25.27 13.74 -6.70
N LEU A 28 24.82 14.76 -7.44
CA LEU A 28 25.31 16.13 -7.25
C LEU A 28 24.96 16.64 -5.85
N GLY A 29 23.74 16.41 -5.39
CA GLY A 29 23.32 16.81 -4.04
C GLY A 29 24.08 16.09 -2.94
N MET A 30 24.37 14.78 -3.10
CA MET A 30 25.26 14.04 -2.20
C MET A 30 26.67 14.62 -2.15
N ALA A 31 27.24 14.96 -3.31
CA ALA A 31 28.58 15.56 -3.39
C ALA A 31 28.61 16.94 -2.74
N LEU A 32 27.59 17.78 -2.97
CA LEU A 32 27.46 19.08 -2.32
C LEU A 32 27.25 18.96 -0.81
N SER A 33 26.47 17.98 -0.34
CA SER A 33 26.32 17.69 1.08
C SER A 33 27.66 17.29 1.72
N ALA A 34 28.41 16.42 1.08
CA ALA A 34 29.77 16.05 1.51
C ALA A 34 30.70 17.27 1.59
N LEU A 35 30.72 18.11 0.54
CA LEU A 35 31.51 19.34 0.51
C LEU A 35 31.10 20.32 1.62
N SER A 36 29.80 20.50 1.85
CA SER A 36 29.28 21.32 2.93
C SER A 36 29.80 20.88 4.31
N GLN A 37 29.78 19.56 4.58
CA GLN A 37 30.27 19.03 5.85
C GLN A 37 31.79 19.26 6.03
N LEU A 38 32.57 19.17 4.96
CA LEU A 38 34.00 19.51 5.02
C LEU A 38 34.23 21.01 5.26
N LEU A 39 33.46 21.88 4.60
CA LEU A 39 33.51 23.34 4.83
C LEU A 39 33.12 23.71 6.27
N SER A 40 32.24 22.94 6.89
CA SER A 40 31.80 23.19 8.28
C SER A 40 32.93 23.00 9.32
N PHE A 41 34.05 22.34 8.96
CA PHE A 41 35.23 22.25 9.82
C PHE A 41 36.12 23.50 9.76
N SER A 42 36.06 24.28 8.67
CA SER A 42 36.94 25.43 8.47
C SER A 42 36.87 26.49 9.58
N PRO A 43 35.70 26.80 10.18
CA PRO A 43 35.63 27.69 11.33
C PRO A 43 36.48 27.22 12.53
N TYR A 44 36.54 25.89 12.80
CA TYR A 44 37.37 25.37 13.89
C TYR A 44 38.85 25.53 13.61
N VAL A 45 39.28 25.34 12.33
CA VAL A 45 40.64 25.62 11.91
C VAL A 45 40.96 27.11 12.05
N CYS A 46 40.01 28.01 11.72
CA CYS A 46 40.19 29.45 11.92
C CYS A 46 40.32 29.81 13.40
N ILE A 47 39.56 29.19 14.31
CA ILE A 47 39.69 29.36 15.75
C ILE A 47 41.08 28.89 16.21
N TRP A 48 41.58 27.77 15.69
CA TRP A 48 42.94 27.32 15.99
C TRP A 48 44.00 28.33 15.53
N LEU A 49 43.86 28.94 14.32
CA LEU A 49 44.77 30.00 13.82
C LEU A 49 44.72 31.23 14.71
N VAL A 50 43.53 31.66 15.17
CA VAL A 50 43.37 32.78 16.12
C VAL A 50 44.08 32.45 17.45
N ALA A 51 43.86 31.26 18.00
CA ALA A 51 44.47 30.86 19.25
C ALA A 51 46.00 30.80 19.15
N ARG A 52 46.51 30.30 18.02
CA ARG A 52 47.96 30.24 17.72
C ARG A 52 48.59 31.63 17.70
N ASP A 53 48.01 32.56 16.96
CA ASP A 53 48.54 33.94 16.82
C ASP A 53 48.44 34.71 18.12
N LEU A 54 47.35 34.54 18.93
CA LEU A 54 47.22 35.11 20.25
C LEU A 54 48.27 34.59 21.23
N ILE A 55 48.50 33.30 21.32
CA ILE A 55 49.44 32.71 22.26
C ILE A 55 50.90 33.07 21.86
N ALA A 56 51.19 33.19 20.56
CA ALA A 56 52.49 33.59 20.08
C ALA A 56 52.95 35.01 20.52
N VAL A 57 52.00 35.94 20.73
CA VAL A 57 52.30 37.32 21.12
C VAL A 57 52.02 37.62 22.61
N ALA A 58 51.61 36.61 23.37
CA ALA A 58 51.31 36.79 24.77
C ALA A 58 52.52 37.34 25.59
N PRO A 59 52.35 38.31 26.50
CA PRO A 59 51.09 38.94 26.94
C PRO A 59 50.59 40.14 26.12
N ASN A 60 51.24 40.48 25.00
CA ASN A 60 50.97 41.68 24.18
C ASN A 60 49.85 41.38 23.15
N TRP A 61 48.64 41.07 23.59
CA TRP A 61 47.50 40.67 22.73
C TRP A 61 47.17 41.65 21.60
N SER A 62 47.52 42.95 21.74
CA SER A 62 47.31 43.96 20.71
C SER A 62 48.21 43.79 19.46
N GLU A 63 49.28 42.99 19.54
CA GLU A 63 50.20 42.75 18.43
C GLU A 63 49.76 41.60 17.52
N ALA A 64 48.67 40.89 17.89
CA ALA A 64 48.13 39.81 17.07
C ALA A 64 47.46 40.35 15.79
N ALA A 65 48.15 40.20 14.64
CA ALA A 65 47.81 40.94 13.41
C ALA A 65 46.61 40.35 12.63
N ASN A 66 46.36 39.06 12.67
CA ASN A 66 45.46 38.37 11.72
C ASN A 66 44.12 37.95 12.29
N ILE A 67 43.80 38.27 13.54
CA ILE A 67 42.61 37.81 14.26
C ILE A 67 41.31 38.16 13.51
N ALA A 68 41.18 39.43 13.07
CA ALA A 68 40.00 39.91 12.37
C ALA A 68 39.83 39.16 11.02
N MET A 69 40.92 38.92 10.30
CA MET A 69 40.91 38.16 9.03
C MET A 69 40.42 36.73 9.24
N TYR A 70 40.95 35.99 10.21
CA TYR A 70 40.51 34.64 10.52
C TYR A 70 39.06 34.59 11.01
N GLY A 71 38.63 35.62 11.78
CA GLY A 71 37.22 35.78 12.17
C GLY A 71 36.29 35.89 10.97
N TRP A 72 36.64 36.77 10.00
CA TRP A 72 35.85 36.89 8.77
C TRP A 72 35.89 35.65 7.89
N TRP A 73 37.01 34.93 7.81
CA TRP A 73 37.08 33.63 7.13
C TRP A 73 36.19 32.59 7.80
N ALA A 74 36.16 32.51 9.13
CA ALA A 74 35.28 31.61 9.85
C ALA A 74 33.81 31.86 9.51
N VAL A 75 33.36 33.10 9.52
CA VAL A 75 32.01 33.50 9.11
C VAL A 75 31.75 33.16 7.65
N GLY A 76 32.69 33.45 6.76
CA GLY A 76 32.57 33.19 5.32
C GLY A 76 32.44 31.71 5.02
N PHE A 77 33.24 30.85 5.64
CA PHE A 77 33.15 29.38 5.49
C PHE A 77 31.89 28.82 6.09
N ALA A 78 31.43 29.31 7.24
CA ALA A 78 30.18 28.89 7.84
C ALA A 78 28.98 29.20 6.92
N LEU A 79 28.91 30.41 6.38
CA LEU A 79 27.87 30.79 5.42
C LEU A 79 27.96 29.97 4.13
N ALA A 80 29.17 29.78 3.58
CA ALA A 80 29.39 28.95 2.39
C ALA A 80 28.92 27.52 2.61
N SER A 81 29.22 26.93 3.77
CA SER A 81 28.74 25.59 4.15
C SER A 81 27.21 25.50 4.08
N ILE A 82 26.50 26.47 4.68
CA ILE A 82 25.02 26.51 4.69
C ILE A 82 24.48 26.65 3.27
N VAL A 83 25.02 27.54 2.46
CA VAL A 83 24.57 27.77 1.08
C VAL A 83 24.78 26.52 0.23
N VAL A 84 25.97 25.90 0.32
CA VAL A 84 26.29 24.66 -0.43
C VAL A 84 25.37 23.51 -0.02
N TYR A 85 25.09 23.37 1.29
CA TYR A 85 24.14 22.36 1.78
C TYR A 85 22.72 22.60 1.24
N PHE A 86 22.25 23.84 1.29
CA PHE A 86 20.94 24.22 0.77
C PHE A 86 20.81 23.89 -0.73
N VAL A 87 21.80 24.25 -1.54
CA VAL A 87 21.81 23.92 -2.97
C VAL A 87 21.81 22.40 -3.19
N GLY A 88 22.58 21.67 -2.39
CA GLY A 88 22.62 20.21 -2.39
C GLY A 88 21.24 19.59 -2.11
N LEU A 89 20.57 20.08 -1.06
CA LEU A 89 19.21 19.63 -0.73
C LEU A 89 18.20 19.96 -1.83
N MET A 90 18.26 21.13 -2.44
CA MET A 90 17.39 21.47 -3.58
C MET A 90 17.56 20.49 -4.74
N CYS A 91 18.79 20.09 -5.06
CA CYS A 91 19.08 19.10 -6.08
C CYS A 91 18.44 17.72 -5.73
N THR A 92 18.62 17.26 -4.49
CA THR A 92 18.06 15.97 -4.06
C THR A 92 16.54 15.99 -4.02
N HIS A 93 15.90 17.06 -3.56
CA HIS A 93 14.45 17.22 -3.58
C HIS A 93 13.85 17.16 -5.00
N LEU A 94 14.46 17.87 -5.96
CA LEU A 94 14.00 17.82 -7.36
C LEU A 94 14.07 16.41 -7.97
N SER A 95 15.08 15.62 -7.61
CA SER A 95 15.19 14.22 -8.01
C SER A 95 14.18 13.34 -7.28
N ALA A 96 14.03 13.53 -5.96
CA ALA A 96 13.14 12.75 -5.11
C ALA A 96 11.66 12.91 -5.51
N PHE A 97 11.19 14.14 -5.74
CA PHE A 97 9.83 14.39 -6.23
C PHE A 97 9.55 13.71 -7.57
N ARG A 98 10.53 13.73 -8.49
CA ARG A 98 10.39 13.03 -9.76
C ARG A 98 10.32 11.52 -9.58
N CYS A 99 11.16 10.97 -8.72
CA CYS A 99 11.18 9.55 -8.37
C CYS A 99 9.83 9.11 -7.77
N ALA A 100 9.35 9.80 -6.75
CA ALA A 100 8.08 9.52 -6.10
C ALA A 100 6.89 9.60 -7.07
N SER A 101 6.87 10.62 -7.93
CA SER A 101 5.85 10.77 -8.97
C SER A 101 5.86 9.60 -9.97
N ASN A 102 7.04 9.19 -10.42
CA ASN A 102 7.18 8.08 -11.36
C ASN A 102 6.82 6.74 -10.71
N ILE A 103 7.18 6.50 -9.43
CA ILE A 103 6.77 5.30 -8.69
C ILE A 103 5.24 5.22 -8.66
N ARG A 104 4.55 6.30 -8.25
CA ARG A 104 3.08 6.34 -8.22
C ARG A 104 2.49 6.04 -9.60
N LYS A 105 2.99 6.71 -10.63
CA LYS A 105 2.51 6.53 -12.00
C LYS A 105 2.73 5.10 -12.50
N THR A 106 3.94 4.59 -12.43
CA THR A 106 4.30 3.27 -12.95
C THR A 106 3.57 2.15 -12.20
N THR A 107 3.47 2.26 -10.85
CA THR A 107 2.75 1.27 -10.05
C THR A 107 1.25 1.31 -10.34
N SER A 108 0.65 2.51 -10.47
CA SER A 108 -0.76 2.64 -10.85
C SER A 108 -1.04 2.11 -12.25
N GLU A 109 -0.19 2.41 -13.24
CA GLU A 109 -0.30 1.87 -14.60
C GLU A 109 -0.17 0.33 -14.63
N HIS A 110 0.67 -0.22 -13.75
CA HIS A 110 0.80 -1.67 -13.59
C HIS A 110 -0.47 -2.28 -13.01
N LEU A 111 -0.99 -1.69 -11.94
CA LEU A 111 -2.24 -2.14 -11.28
C LEU A 111 -3.44 -2.11 -12.23
N LEU A 112 -3.55 -1.10 -13.10
CA LEU A 112 -4.63 -1.02 -14.09
C LEU A 112 -4.61 -2.17 -15.13
N LYS A 113 -3.48 -2.86 -15.29
CA LYS A 113 -3.31 -4.00 -16.19
C LYS A 113 -3.43 -5.35 -15.48
N MET A 114 -3.67 -5.33 -14.17
CA MET A 114 -3.87 -6.56 -13.40
C MET A 114 -5.27 -7.13 -13.64
N PRO A 115 -5.44 -8.46 -13.54
CA PRO A 115 -6.77 -9.06 -13.53
C PRO A 115 -7.58 -8.54 -12.34
N LEU A 116 -8.90 -8.38 -12.51
CA LEU A 116 -9.75 -7.85 -11.43
C LEU A 116 -9.66 -8.71 -10.15
N GLY A 117 -9.51 -10.01 -10.30
CA GLY A 117 -9.33 -10.94 -9.19
C GLY A 117 -8.11 -10.66 -8.30
N TYR A 118 -7.09 -10.00 -8.81
CA TYR A 118 -5.96 -9.53 -7.99
C TYR A 118 -6.42 -8.64 -6.83
N PHE A 119 -7.45 -7.82 -7.06
CA PHE A 119 -7.98 -6.90 -6.05
C PHE A 119 -8.89 -7.58 -5.00
N ASP A 120 -9.34 -8.82 -5.27
CA ASP A 120 -10.09 -9.62 -4.29
C ASP A 120 -9.15 -10.22 -3.22
N THR A 121 -7.90 -10.52 -3.61
CA THR A 121 -6.89 -11.10 -2.72
C THR A 121 -6.03 -10.06 -2.00
N HIS A 122 -5.97 -8.82 -2.51
CA HIS A 122 -5.16 -7.73 -1.97
C HIS A 122 -6.03 -6.59 -1.43
N ALA A 123 -5.89 -6.30 -0.13
CA ALA A 123 -6.67 -5.24 0.49
C ALA A 123 -6.34 -3.86 -0.13
N THR A 124 -7.37 -3.08 -0.44
CA THR A 124 -7.25 -1.73 -1.01
C THR A 124 -6.32 -0.82 -0.19
N GLY A 125 -6.35 -0.95 1.15
CA GLY A 125 -5.46 -0.20 2.04
C GLY A 125 -3.98 -0.58 1.90
N GLU A 126 -3.70 -1.83 1.60
CA GLU A 126 -2.34 -2.34 1.32
C GLU A 126 -1.82 -1.78 0.00
N LEU A 127 -2.59 -1.89 -1.07
CA LEU A 127 -2.22 -1.35 -2.39
C LEU A 127 -2.00 0.17 -2.33
N ARG A 128 -2.86 0.91 -1.64
CA ARG A 128 -2.67 2.34 -1.40
C ARG A 128 -1.38 2.63 -0.66
N ARG A 129 -1.04 1.83 0.36
CA ARG A 129 0.23 1.97 1.09
C ARG A 129 1.43 1.74 0.18
N ILE A 130 1.34 0.81 -0.77
CA ILE A 130 2.42 0.55 -1.74
C ILE A 130 2.55 1.73 -2.70
N VAL A 131 1.47 2.20 -3.29
CA VAL A 131 1.50 3.29 -4.28
C VAL A 131 1.92 4.62 -3.64
N ASP A 132 1.30 5.03 -2.53
CA ASP A 132 1.56 6.33 -1.90
C ASP A 132 2.64 6.26 -0.82
N GLY A 133 2.57 5.27 0.08
CA GLY A 133 3.45 5.16 1.23
C GLY A 133 4.89 4.87 0.83
N CYS A 134 5.13 3.90 -0.08
CA CYS A 134 6.48 3.60 -0.55
C CYS A 134 7.05 4.75 -1.40
N ALA A 135 6.21 5.47 -2.16
CA ALA A 135 6.65 6.66 -2.89
C ALA A 135 7.09 7.77 -1.94
N ALA A 136 6.33 8.03 -0.86
CA ALA A 136 6.69 9.01 0.17
C ALA A 136 7.95 8.61 0.96
N SER A 137 8.07 7.32 1.31
CA SER A 137 9.28 6.80 1.96
C SER A 137 10.51 6.94 1.06
N THR A 138 10.37 6.67 -0.24
CA THR A 138 11.45 6.86 -1.22
C THR A 138 11.82 8.32 -1.39
N GLU A 139 10.85 9.23 -1.35
CA GLU A 139 11.10 10.67 -1.37
C GLU A 139 11.94 11.09 -0.16
N THR A 140 11.57 10.70 1.06
CA THR A 140 12.31 10.99 2.28
C THR A 140 13.73 10.43 2.22
N LEU A 141 13.89 9.20 1.72
CA LEU A 141 15.20 8.58 1.54
C LEU A 141 16.09 9.39 0.60
N LEU A 142 15.59 9.73 -0.59
CA LEU A 142 16.38 10.41 -1.62
C LEU A 142 16.62 11.89 -1.30
N ALA A 143 15.63 12.57 -0.72
CA ALA A 143 15.72 13.99 -0.42
C ALA A 143 16.61 14.31 0.77
N HIS A 144 16.54 13.50 1.83
CA HIS A 144 17.19 13.77 3.11
C HIS A 144 18.24 12.74 3.49
N MET A 145 17.88 11.44 3.52
CA MET A 145 18.76 10.43 4.09
C MET A 145 20.03 10.20 3.25
N LEU A 146 19.94 10.16 1.92
CA LEU A 146 21.13 9.96 1.08
C LEU A 146 22.14 11.11 1.15
N PRO A 147 21.74 12.39 1.03
CA PRO A 147 22.68 13.50 1.24
C PRO A 147 23.24 13.53 2.66
N ASP A 148 22.45 13.16 3.69
CA ASP A 148 22.92 13.09 5.06
C ASP A 148 23.94 11.95 5.26
N ILE A 149 23.75 10.80 4.62
CA ILE A 149 24.74 9.69 4.61
C ILE A 149 26.05 10.14 3.96
N ALA A 150 25.98 10.80 2.81
CA ALA A 150 27.16 11.29 2.11
C ALA A 150 27.89 12.35 2.96
N GLY A 151 27.14 13.27 3.55
CA GLY A 151 27.66 14.28 4.47
C GLY A 151 28.27 13.65 5.73
N ALA A 152 27.58 12.69 6.36
CA ALA A 152 28.10 11.98 7.55
C ALA A 152 29.41 11.23 7.24
N THR A 153 29.47 10.57 6.08
CA THR A 153 30.71 9.89 5.65
C THR A 153 31.85 10.87 5.47
N ALA A 154 31.62 11.99 4.76
CA ALA A 154 32.61 13.05 4.58
C ALA A 154 33.02 13.67 5.93
N MET A 155 32.05 13.86 6.84
CA MET A 155 32.30 14.36 8.19
C MET A 155 33.21 13.42 9.00
N VAL A 156 32.97 12.10 8.97
CA VAL A 156 33.83 11.11 9.65
C VAL A 156 35.25 11.12 9.09
N VAL A 157 35.38 11.14 7.75
CA VAL A 157 36.70 11.19 7.09
C VAL A 157 37.43 12.50 7.45
N GLY A 158 36.74 13.65 7.36
CA GLY A 158 37.31 14.95 7.72
C GLY A 158 37.68 15.03 9.20
N LEU A 159 36.86 14.46 10.10
CA LEU A 159 37.13 14.33 11.52
C LEU A 159 38.44 13.57 11.75
N LEU A 160 38.60 12.38 11.14
CA LEU A 160 39.80 11.57 11.30
C LEU A 160 41.03 12.29 10.77
N VAL A 161 40.93 12.96 9.63
CA VAL A 161 42.05 13.77 9.09
C VAL A 161 42.44 14.86 10.10
N LEU A 162 41.52 15.63 10.62
CA LEU A 162 41.79 16.70 11.57
C LEU A 162 42.30 16.21 12.93
N LEU A 163 41.83 15.06 13.41
CA LEU A 163 42.35 14.44 14.63
C LEU A 163 43.85 14.09 14.56
N PHE A 164 44.34 13.76 13.40
CA PHE A 164 45.78 13.36 13.25
C PHE A 164 46.65 14.45 12.62
N ALA A 165 46.07 15.50 12.04
CA ALA A 165 46.82 16.54 11.31
C ALA A 165 47.62 17.49 12.21
N LEU A 166 47.09 17.81 13.40
CA LEU A 166 47.70 18.81 14.30
C LEU A 166 48.62 18.15 15.32
N ASP A 167 48.12 17.18 16.08
CA ASP A 167 48.93 16.37 17.02
C ASP A 167 48.32 14.96 17.10
N TRP A 168 49.04 13.98 16.54
CA TRP A 168 48.58 12.58 16.47
C TRP A 168 48.37 11.96 17.87
N ARG A 169 49.09 12.42 18.92
CA ARG A 169 49.01 11.89 20.28
C ARG A 169 47.68 12.31 20.95
N LEU A 170 47.35 13.57 20.83
CA LEU A 170 46.06 14.09 21.31
C LEU A 170 44.90 13.53 20.48
N GLY A 171 45.09 13.38 19.16
CA GLY A 171 44.15 12.74 18.27
C GLY A 171 43.86 11.27 18.64
N ALA A 172 44.92 10.51 18.97
CA ALA A 172 44.77 9.15 19.45
C ALA A 172 43.99 9.05 20.77
N ALA A 173 44.21 10.00 21.71
CA ALA A 173 43.43 10.09 22.95
C ALA A 173 41.93 10.31 22.67
N CYS A 174 41.60 11.19 21.73
CA CYS A 174 40.23 11.38 21.28
C CYS A 174 39.63 10.12 20.63
N LEU A 175 40.41 9.39 19.86
CA LEU A 175 39.96 8.15 19.18
C LEU A 175 39.60 7.04 20.19
N ILE A 176 40.24 6.96 21.35
CA ILE A 176 39.88 6.00 22.41
C ILE A 176 38.41 6.14 22.80
N SER A 177 37.94 7.36 22.99
CA SER A 177 36.55 7.64 23.32
C SER A 177 35.59 7.13 22.23
N VAL A 178 35.93 7.36 20.96
CA VAL A 178 35.14 6.91 19.81
C VAL A 178 35.12 5.37 19.76
N VAL A 179 36.24 4.71 19.96
CA VAL A 179 36.34 3.24 19.97
C VAL A 179 35.53 2.62 21.12
N VAL A 180 35.58 3.20 22.31
CA VAL A 180 34.78 2.76 23.48
C VAL A 180 33.29 2.92 23.15
N SER A 181 32.89 4.04 22.57
CA SER A 181 31.50 4.30 22.16
C SER A 181 31.00 3.28 21.12
N LEU A 182 31.78 3.06 20.05
CA LEU A 182 31.45 2.07 19.02
C LEU A 182 31.40 0.64 19.58
N GLY A 183 32.30 0.30 20.50
CA GLY A 183 32.28 -0.98 21.20
C GLY A 183 31.00 -1.17 22.02
N ALA A 184 30.61 -0.16 22.79
CA ALA A 184 29.37 -0.18 23.54
C ALA A 184 28.15 -0.34 22.64
N MET A 185 28.09 0.38 21.52
CA MET A 185 27.03 0.29 20.52
C MET A 185 26.99 -1.10 19.86
N ALA A 186 28.14 -1.66 19.52
CA ALA A 186 28.22 -3.00 18.91
C ALA A 186 27.63 -4.09 19.84
N THR A 187 27.79 -3.97 21.15
CA THR A 187 27.19 -4.92 22.10
C THR A 187 25.67 -4.85 22.11
N MET A 188 25.07 -3.68 21.82
CA MET A 188 23.62 -3.52 21.74
C MET A 188 23.03 -4.08 20.43
N MET A 189 23.80 -4.07 19.33
CA MET A 189 23.34 -4.44 17.99
C MET A 189 23.72 -5.86 17.57
N SER A 190 24.56 -6.57 18.34
CA SER A 190 25.05 -7.92 18.02
C SER A 190 24.62 -8.97 19.04
N GLY A 191 24.65 -10.25 18.66
CA GLY A 191 24.38 -11.38 19.55
C GLY A 191 23.01 -11.24 20.23
N LYS A 192 23.01 -11.29 21.57
CA LYS A 192 21.79 -11.17 22.40
C LYS A 192 21.02 -9.86 22.15
N GLY A 193 21.72 -8.76 21.85
CA GLY A 193 21.08 -7.49 21.54
C GLY A 193 20.22 -7.54 20.29
N ALA A 194 20.68 -8.19 19.24
CA ALA A 194 19.92 -8.40 18.02
C ALA A 194 18.68 -9.28 18.26
N GLU A 195 18.80 -10.32 19.10
CA GLU A 195 17.67 -11.18 19.49
C GLU A 195 16.62 -10.40 20.28
N PHE A 196 17.04 -9.60 21.24
CA PHE A 196 16.15 -8.73 22.01
C PHE A 196 15.45 -7.69 21.13
N MET A 197 16.18 -7.06 20.21
CA MET A 197 15.58 -6.11 19.26
C MET A 197 14.54 -6.79 18.37
N LYS A 198 14.82 -8.01 17.89
CA LYS A 198 13.87 -8.79 17.09
C LYS A 198 12.61 -9.14 17.89
N ALA A 199 12.75 -9.56 19.14
CA ALA A 199 11.64 -9.86 20.03
C ALA A 199 10.79 -8.61 20.33
N TYR A 200 11.43 -7.49 20.64
CA TYR A 200 10.79 -6.18 20.86
C TYR A 200 9.97 -5.74 19.63
N MET A 201 10.57 -5.80 18.43
CA MET A 201 9.86 -5.46 17.18
C MET A 201 8.72 -6.43 16.88
N GLY A 202 8.89 -7.72 17.19
CA GLY A 202 7.82 -8.71 17.09
C GLY A 202 6.63 -8.41 17.99
N ALA A 203 6.88 -8.05 19.26
CA ALA A 203 5.84 -7.65 20.20
C ALA A 203 5.12 -6.36 19.76
N LEU A 204 5.85 -5.37 19.22
CA LEU A 204 5.28 -4.14 18.65
C LEU A 204 4.33 -4.44 17.48
N VAL A 205 4.74 -5.31 16.56
CA VAL A 205 3.90 -5.73 15.41
C VAL A 205 2.64 -6.44 15.89
N LYS A 206 2.76 -7.35 16.87
CA LYS A 206 1.63 -8.06 17.48
C LYS A 206 0.65 -7.10 18.14
N MET A 207 1.15 -6.14 18.93
CA MET A 207 0.33 -5.11 19.58
C MET A 207 -0.42 -4.25 18.56
N ASN A 208 0.25 -3.81 17.51
CA ASN A 208 -0.38 -3.02 16.44
C ASN A 208 -1.46 -3.80 15.68
N LYS A 209 -1.24 -5.09 15.41
CA LYS A 209 -2.22 -5.98 14.78
C LYS A 209 -3.47 -6.13 15.64
N THR A 210 -3.31 -6.53 16.90
CA THR A 210 -4.44 -6.72 17.82
C THR A 210 -5.15 -5.42 18.15
N GLY A 211 -4.44 -4.28 18.20
CA GLY A 211 -5.03 -2.95 18.34
C GLY A 211 -5.91 -2.57 17.13
N THR A 212 -5.49 -2.90 15.92
CA THR A 212 -6.32 -2.69 14.72
C THR A 212 -7.59 -3.54 14.75
N GLU A 213 -7.49 -4.80 15.18
CA GLU A 213 -8.65 -5.69 15.37
C GLU A 213 -9.61 -5.14 16.42
N TYR A 214 -9.09 -4.63 17.56
CA TYR A 214 -9.88 -3.98 18.58
C TYR A 214 -10.66 -2.77 18.05
N VAL A 215 -9.98 -1.87 17.31
CA VAL A 215 -10.62 -0.68 16.72
C VAL A 215 -11.74 -1.06 15.74
N ARG A 216 -11.53 -2.09 14.93
CA ARG A 216 -12.57 -2.63 14.04
C ARG A 216 -13.75 -3.22 14.81
N GLY A 217 -13.48 -3.81 15.98
CA GLY A 217 -14.49 -4.39 16.87
C GLY A 217 -15.18 -3.39 17.81
N ILE A 218 -14.83 -2.10 17.81
CA ILE A 218 -15.42 -1.08 18.72
C ILE A 218 -16.95 -1.09 18.73
N PRO A 219 -17.69 -1.21 17.61
CA PRO A 219 -19.16 -1.29 17.64
C PRO A 219 -19.66 -2.44 18.52
N VAL A 220 -19.02 -3.62 18.40
CA VAL A 220 -19.37 -4.81 19.20
C VAL A 220 -19.03 -4.56 20.68
N VAL A 221 -17.84 -4.01 20.95
CA VAL A 221 -17.40 -3.67 22.33
C VAL A 221 -18.39 -2.70 23.00
N LYS A 222 -18.84 -1.68 22.26
CA LYS A 222 -19.83 -0.70 22.77
C LYS A 222 -21.20 -1.30 23.02
N VAL A 223 -21.70 -2.09 22.09
CA VAL A 223 -23.06 -2.72 22.22
C VAL A 223 -23.10 -3.68 23.41
N PHE A 224 -22.04 -4.47 23.60
CA PHE A 224 -21.97 -5.44 24.69
C PHE A 224 -21.33 -4.88 25.97
N GLN A 225 -21.10 -3.57 26.05
CA GLN A 225 -20.52 -2.87 27.21
C GLN A 225 -19.20 -3.48 27.73
N GLN A 226 -18.39 -4.00 26.80
CA GLN A 226 -17.09 -4.60 27.11
C GLN A 226 -16.03 -3.52 27.31
N THR A 227 -15.00 -3.83 28.08
CA THR A 227 -13.83 -2.96 28.32
C THR A 227 -12.61 -3.46 27.53
N VAL A 228 -11.55 -2.65 27.49
CA VAL A 228 -10.24 -3.06 26.95
C VAL A 228 -9.72 -4.34 27.62
N TYR A 229 -9.97 -4.50 28.92
CA TYR A 229 -9.58 -5.70 29.66
C TYR A 229 -10.36 -6.96 29.25
N SER A 230 -11.56 -6.79 28.75
CA SER A 230 -12.37 -7.90 28.21
C SER A 230 -11.85 -8.38 26.84
N PHE A 231 -11.14 -7.51 26.11
CA PHE A 231 -10.44 -7.89 24.89
C PHE A 231 -9.03 -8.38 25.23
N LYS A 232 -8.97 -9.56 25.84
CA LYS A 232 -7.78 -10.17 26.43
C LYS A 232 -6.58 -10.17 25.48
N ALA A 233 -6.77 -10.51 24.20
CA ALA A 233 -5.69 -10.58 23.23
C ALA A 233 -4.94 -9.24 23.05
N PHE A 234 -5.65 -8.11 23.05
CA PHE A 234 -5.03 -6.79 22.96
C PHE A 234 -4.34 -6.39 24.27
N HIS A 235 -4.99 -6.64 25.41
CA HIS A 235 -4.39 -6.40 26.73
C HIS A 235 -3.08 -7.19 26.89
N ASP A 236 -3.09 -8.48 26.57
CA ASP A 236 -1.90 -9.34 26.69
C ASP A 236 -0.79 -8.90 25.73
N ALA A 237 -1.14 -8.44 24.52
CA ALA A 237 -0.16 -7.89 23.57
C ALA A 237 0.46 -6.57 24.06
N ILE A 238 -0.30 -5.71 24.75
CA ILE A 238 0.22 -4.49 25.39
C ILE A 238 1.18 -4.86 26.52
N ALA A 239 0.79 -5.80 27.37
CA ALA A 239 1.61 -6.25 28.49
C ALA A 239 2.92 -6.88 28.00
N GLU A 240 2.86 -7.75 26.98
CA GLU A 240 4.04 -8.37 26.36
C GLU A 240 4.98 -7.31 25.75
N TYR A 241 4.42 -6.32 25.03
CA TYR A 241 5.21 -5.23 24.46
C TYR A 241 5.87 -4.38 25.57
N ALA A 242 5.12 -4.05 26.65
CA ALA A 242 5.65 -3.27 27.77
C ALA A 242 6.79 -4.00 28.49
N ASP A 243 6.65 -5.31 28.71
CA ASP A 243 7.69 -6.15 29.33
C ASP A 243 8.94 -6.23 28.45
N MET A 244 8.76 -6.47 27.15
CA MET A 244 9.88 -6.48 26.18
C MET A 244 10.56 -5.11 26.10
N ALA A 245 9.81 -4.01 26.06
CA ALA A 245 10.34 -2.65 26.02
C ALA A 245 11.14 -2.34 27.29
N GLN A 246 10.62 -2.69 28.46
CA GLN A 246 11.29 -2.50 29.74
C GLN A 246 12.54 -3.35 29.85
N SER A 247 12.49 -4.61 29.46
CA SER A 247 13.63 -5.53 29.48
C SER A 247 14.73 -5.08 28.53
N TYR A 248 14.38 -4.68 27.30
CA TYR A 248 15.33 -4.18 26.31
C TYR A 248 15.96 -2.86 26.75
N ALA A 249 15.15 -1.82 26.98
CA ALA A 249 15.64 -0.49 27.29
C ALA A 249 16.19 -0.38 28.71
N GLY A 250 15.49 -0.91 29.72
CA GLY A 250 15.81 -0.73 31.12
C GLY A 250 16.91 -1.66 31.65
N THR A 251 16.97 -2.88 31.15
CA THR A 251 17.91 -3.90 31.67
C THR A 251 19.08 -4.10 30.71
N PHE A 252 18.82 -4.39 29.44
CA PHE A 252 19.85 -4.77 28.50
C PHE A 252 20.64 -3.57 27.95
N CYS A 253 19.94 -2.54 27.44
CA CYS A 253 20.57 -1.40 26.78
C CYS A 253 21.12 -0.35 27.72
N ARG A 254 20.63 -0.27 28.98
CA ARG A 254 20.97 0.81 29.91
C ARG A 254 22.48 0.97 30.16
N GLY A 255 23.20 -0.12 30.42
CA GLY A 255 24.65 -0.07 30.66
C GLY A 255 25.44 0.37 29.43
N PRO A 256 25.33 -0.34 28.30
CA PRO A 256 25.98 0.06 27.05
C PRO A 256 25.60 1.45 26.59
N GLN A 257 24.34 1.87 26.71
CA GLN A 257 23.89 3.19 26.31
C GLN A 257 24.51 4.31 27.18
N VAL A 258 24.56 4.12 28.50
CA VAL A 258 25.23 5.09 29.36
C VAL A 258 26.71 5.18 29.02
N LEU A 259 27.39 4.04 28.81
CA LEU A 259 28.79 4.02 28.40
C LEU A 259 29.01 4.72 27.05
N ASN A 260 28.16 4.44 26.05
CA ASN A 260 28.21 5.10 24.75
C ASN A 260 28.08 6.62 24.87
N LEU A 261 27.02 7.10 25.55
CA LEU A 261 26.77 8.54 25.71
C LEU A 261 27.86 9.22 26.54
N THR A 262 28.35 8.56 27.60
CA THR A 262 29.43 9.10 28.45
C THR A 262 30.73 9.19 27.69
N ALA A 263 31.08 8.16 26.92
CA ALA A 263 32.31 8.15 26.11
C ALA A 263 32.27 9.24 25.02
N LEU A 264 31.15 9.36 24.29
CA LEU A 264 31.03 10.37 23.23
C LEU A 264 31.05 11.81 23.75
N ASN A 265 30.29 12.11 24.81
CA ASN A 265 30.19 13.45 25.33
C ASN A 265 31.31 13.80 26.32
N GLY A 266 31.94 12.79 26.88
CA GLY A 266 33.07 12.93 27.83
C GLY A 266 34.45 12.85 27.15
N LEU A 267 34.57 13.14 25.88
CA LEU A 267 35.82 13.01 25.11
C LEU A 267 36.97 13.79 25.77
N VAL A 268 36.68 14.99 26.31
CA VAL A 268 37.66 15.79 27.09
C VAL A 268 38.16 15.05 28.32
N ALA A 269 37.38 14.14 28.91
CA ALA A 269 37.80 13.32 30.04
C ALA A 269 38.91 12.32 29.68
N PHE A 270 39.01 11.90 28.44
CA PHE A 270 40.13 11.10 27.94
C PHE A 270 41.29 11.97 27.47
N LEU A 271 40.99 13.12 26.88
CA LEU A 271 41.97 14.07 26.35
C LEU A 271 42.80 14.71 27.49
N LEU A 272 42.16 15.15 28.58
CA LEU A 272 42.82 15.88 29.67
C LEU A 272 43.92 15.06 30.38
N PRO A 273 43.68 13.81 30.83
CA PRO A 273 44.75 13.02 31.43
C PRO A 273 45.97 12.78 30.53
N VAL A 274 45.68 12.51 29.24
CA VAL A 274 46.77 12.33 28.24
C VAL A 274 47.57 13.61 28.06
N ALA A 275 46.89 14.76 27.94
CA ALA A 275 47.55 16.05 27.85
C ALA A 275 48.40 16.37 29.07
N LEU A 276 47.93 16.08 30.29
CA LEU A 276 48.69 16.27 31.52
C LEU A 276 49.95 15.37 31.59
N LEU A 277 49.88 14.15 31.06
CA LEU A 277 51.04 13.23 30.98
C LEU A 277 52.07 13.67 29.92
N LEU A 278 51.62 14.28 28.85
CA LEU A 278 52.52 14.73 27.75
C LEU A 278 53.15 16.10 28.03
N ALA A 279 52.45 17.00 28.73
CA ALA A 279 52.85 18.38 28.97
C ALA A 279 54.26 18.56 29.56
N PRO A 280 54.76 17.74 30.54
CA PRO A 280 56.09 17.90 31.08
C PRO A 280 57.23 17.61 30.09
N GLY A 281 56.93 16.87 28.99
CA GLY A 281 57.92 16.51 27.98
C GLY A 281 57.94 17.45 26.75
N GLU A 282 57.03 18.44 26.71
CA GLU A 282 56.90 19.33 25.56
C GLU A 282 57.91 20.47 25.56
N THR A 283 58.65 20.59 24.46
CA THR A 283 59.63 21.65 24.23
C THR A 283 58.98 22.97 23.84
N ASP A 284 57.83 22.91 23.11
CA ASP A 284 56.99 24.07 22.74
C ASP A 284 55.62 23.93 23.44
N PHE A 285 55.58 24.30 24.70
CA PHE A 285 54.38 24.25 25.49
C PHE A 285 53.27 25.18 24.98
N ALA A 286 53.63 26.28 24.35
CA ALA A 286 52.67 27.23 23.76
C ALA A 286 51.92 26.57 22.59
N HIS A 287 52.63 25.95 21.67
CA HIS A 287 52.03 25.23 20.54
C HIS A 287 51.19 24.00 21.00
N PHE A 288 51.66 23.26 21.99
CA PHE A 288 50.93 22.16 22.60
C PHE A 288 49.59 22.62 23.20
N MET A 289 49.56 23.78 23.91
CA MET A 289 48.36 24.34 24.50
C MET A 289 47.36 24.80 23.42
N VAL A 290 47.84 25.35 22.29
CA VAL A 290 46.97 25.66 21.12
C VAL A 290 46.28 24.43 20.58
N ASN A 291 47.08 23.35 20.37
CA ASN A 291 46.53 22.07 19.88
C ASN A 291 45.54 21.47 20.89
N PHE A 292 45.87 21.45 22.18
CA PHE A 292 44.94 20.98 23.23
C PHE A 292 43.61 21.75 23.22
N THR A 293 43.67 23.06 23.11
CA THR A 293 42.47 23.94 23.04
C THR A 293 41.63 23.62 21.81
N PHE A 294 42.28 23.38 20.66
CA PHE A 294 41.59 22.95 19.43
C PHE A 294 40.82 21.65 19.68
N TYR A 295 41.49 20.59 20.19
CA TYR A 295 40.86 19.30 20.44
C TYR A 295 39.73 19.39 21.47
N ALA A 296 39.88 20.23 22.49
CA ALA A 296 38.84 20.44 23.51
C ALA A 296 37.56 21.05 22.89
N ILE A 297 37.70 22.07 22.03
CA ILE A 297 36.58 22.71 21.32
C ILE A 297 36.02 21.76 20.25
N PHE A 298 36.89 21.12 19.48
CA PHE A 298 36.51 20.23 18.38
C PHE A 298 35.83 18.95 18.87
N SER A 299 36.04 18.57 20.15
CA SER A 299 35.40 17.42 20.76
C SER A 299 33.87 17.45 20.67
N ALA A 300 33.25 18.62 20.63
CA ALA A 300 31.81 18.78 20.50
C ALA A 300 31.26 18.32 19.13
N VAL A 301 32.10 18.21 18.12
CA VAL A 301 31.72 17.77 16.77
C VAL A 301 31.56 16.24 16.69
N VAL A 302 32.30 15.49 17.50
CA VAL A 302 32.36 14.02 17.46
C VAL A 302 31.00 13.37 17.74
N PRO A 303 30.23 13.74 18.78
CA PRO A 303 28.90 13.19 19.02
C PRO A 303 27.94 13.40 17.84
N THR A 304 28.02 14.57 17.19
CA THR A 304 27.19 14.89 16.02
C THR A 304 27.51 13.99 14.83
N ALA A 305 28.79 13.75 14.58
CA ALA A 305 29.24 12.84 13.51
C ALA A 305 28.76 11.40 13.76
N MET A 306 28.88 10.91 14.99
CA MET A 306 28.46 9.55 15.36
C MET A 306 26.94 9.39 15.30
N THR A 307 26.16 10.38 15.74
CA THR A 307 24.70 10.35 15.64
C THR A 307 24.24 10.26 14.18
N LYS A 308 24.82 11.06 13.29
CA LYS A 308 24.51 10.99 11.85
C LYS A 308 24.82 9.61 11.26
N LEU A 309 25.91 8.97 11.67
CA LEU A 309 26.28 7.63 11.20
C LEU A 309 25.27 6.56 11.62
N MET A 310 24.63 6.69 12.78
CA MET A 310 23.61 5.74 13.24
C MET A 310 22.40 5.65 12.31
N PHE A 311 22.00 6.77 11.67
CA PHE A 311 20.85 6.80 10.76
C PHE A 311 21.10 6.11 9.41
N VAL A 312 22.35 5.77 9.07
CA VAL A 312 22.68 5.04 7.83
C VAL A 312 22.00 3.67 7.76
N GLY A 313 21.98 2.96 8.89
CA GLY A 313 21.33 1.64 8.98
C GLY A 313 19.81 1.72 8.77
N GLU A 314 19.16 2.70 9.38
CA GLU A 314 17.71 2.94 9.24
C GLU A 314 17.34 3.26 7.77
N ALA A 315 18.10 4.15 7.12
CA ALA A 315 17.89 4.50 5.73
C ALA A 315 18.02 3.30 4.79
N SER A 316 19.00 2.43 5.03
CA SER A 316 19.20 1.20 4.26
C SER A 316 18.01 0.24 4.39
N GLN A 317 17.51 0.06 5.62
CA GLN A 317 16.38 -0.83 5.88
C GLN A 317 15.07 -0.30 5.29
N MET A 318 14.83 1.01 5.42
CA MET A 318 13.67 1.68 4.82
C MET A 318 13.67 1.56 3.28
N SER A 319 14.84 1.70 2.66
CA SER A 319 15.04 1.50 1.22
C SER A 319 14.69 0.06 0.79
N ALA A 320 15.20 -0.93 1.53
CA ALA A 320 14.97 -2.34 1.23
C ALA A 320 13.48 -2.72 1.38
N ASP A 321 12.80 -2.27 2.45
CA ASP A 321 11.37 -2.53 2.67
C ASP A 321 10.51 -1.88 1.57
N SER A 322 10.77 -0.61 1.25
CA SER A 322 10.03 0.09 0.19
C SER A 322 10.18 -0.59 -1.17
N LEU A 323 11.40 -1.00 -1.51
CA LEU A 323 11.68 -1.69 -2.77
C LEU A 323 11.02 -3.08 -2.81
N ALA A 324 11.08 -3.85 -1.72
CA ALA A 324 10.45 -5.17 -1.64
C ALA A 324 8.94 -5.06 -1.86
N ARG A 325 8.28 -4.04 -1.27
CA ARG A 325 6.85 -3.78 -1.48
C ARG A 325 6.50 -3.33 -2.89
N ILE A 326 7.30 -2.46 -3.49
CA ILE A 326 7.12 -2.05 -4.89
C ILE A 326 7.26 -3.27 -5.80
N ARG A 327 8.28 -4.11 -5.58
CA ARG A 327 8.49 -5.34 -6.36
C ARG A 327 7.33 -6.32 -6.21
N SER A 328 6.74 -6.49 -5.03
CA SER A 328 5.61 -7.41 -4.84
C SER A 328 4.43 -7.09 -5.77
N VAL A 329 4.23 -5.80 -6.10
CA VAL A 329 3.23 -5.39 -7.10
C VAL A 329 3.77 -5.51 -8.52
N MET A 330 5.00 -4.98 -8.77
CA MET A 330 5.55 -4.91 -10.13
C MET A 330 5.92 -6.26 -10.73
N ASP A 331 6.24 -7.25 -9.89
CA ASP A 331 6.54 -8.62 -10.32
C ASP A 331 5.28 -9.48 -10.46
N SER A 332 4.11 -9.00 -10.01
CA SER A 332 2.83 -9.69 -10.16
C SER A 332 2.46 -9.81 -11.64
N LYS A 333 1.94 -10.97 -12.00
CA LYS A 333 1.65 -11.32 -13.40
C LYS A 333 0.44 -10.54 -13.92
N GLN A 334 0.65 -9.70 -14.90
CA GLN A 334 -0.41 -9.03 -15.66
C GLN A 334 -1.14 -10.01 -16.58
N LEU A 335 -2.37 -9.66 -16.98
CA LEU A 335 -3.06 -10.40 -18.04
C LEU A 335 -2.22 -10.37 -19.31
N SER A 336 -2.01 -11.54 -19.90
CA SER A 336 -1.31 -11.64 -21.18
C SER A 336 -2.18 -11.06 -22.29
N VAL A 337 -1.64 -10.11 -23.04
CA VAL A 337 -2.29 -9.60 -24.26
C VAL A 337 -1.67 -10.35 -25.45
N PRO A 338 -2.46 -11.06 -26.25
CA PRO A 338 -1.92 -11.77 -27.41
C PRO A 338 -1.37 -10.80 -28.46
N ALA A 339 -0.28 -11.19 -29.13
CA ALA A 339 0.33 -10.36 -30.17
C ALA A 339 -0.59 -10.15 -31.40
N GLN A 340 -1.48 -11.10 -31.64
CA GLN A 340 -2.51 -11.05 -32.67
C GLN A 340 -3.85 -11.45 -32.03
N PRO A 341 -4.61 -10.49 -31.50
CA PRO A 341 -5.92 -10.76 -30.91
C PRO A 341 -6.88 -11.36 -31.93
N LYS A 342 -7.68 -12.33 -31.49
CA LYS A 342 -8.78 -12.88 -32.27
C LYS A 342 -10.07 -12.13 -31.90
N HIS A 343 -10.96 -11.95 -32.86
CA HIS A 343 -12.23 -11.27 -32.68
C HIS A 343 -13.37 -12.28 -32.53
N PRO A 344 -14.29 -12.09 -31.54
CA PRO A 344 -15.42 -12.99 -31.37
C PRO A 344 -16.46 -12.84 -32.50
N ILE A 345 -17.09 -13.94 -32.85
CA ILE A 345 -18.17 -13.96 -33.86
C ILE A 345 -19.46 -14.39 -33.15
N GLY A 346 -20.22 -13.41 -32.64
CA GLY A 346 -21.43 -13.65 -31.86
C GLY A 346 -21.25 -13.48 -30.36
N SER A 347 -22.26 -13.87 -29.59
CA SER A 347 -22.33 -13.68 -28.13
C SER A 347 -22.62 -14.98 -27.36
N ASP A 348 -22.37 -16.14 -27.97
CA ASP A 348 -22.43 -17.41 -27.26
C ASP A 348 -21.27 -17.52 -26.28
N VAL A 349 -21.53 -18.19 -25.15
CA VAL A 349 -20.52 -18.45 -24.11
C VAL A 349 -20.40 -19.95 -23.92
N ARG A 350 -19.17 -20.48 -23.91
CA ARG A 350 -18.92 -21.90 -23.72
C ARG A 350 -17.77 -22.15 -22.75
N PHE A 351 -18.00 -23.06 -21.82
CA PHE A 351 -17.00 -23.62 -20.94
C PHE A 351 -16.62 -25.02 -21.44
N GLU A 352 -15.34 -25.26 -21.66
CA GLU A 352 -14.80 -26.55 -22.13
C GLU A 352 -13.77 -27.06 -21.15
N ASP A 353 -14.19 -28.03 -20.32
CA ASP A 353 -13.36 -28.73 -19.33
C ASP A 353 -12.59 -27.78 -18.39
N VAL A 354 -13.29 -26.75 -17.89
CA VAL A 354 -12.69 -25.65 -17.12
C VAL A 354 -12.43 -26.06 -15.68
N SER A 355 -11.17 -25.89 -15.25
CA SER A 355 -10.81 -25.94 -13.83
C SER A 355 -10.10 -24.67 -13.41
N PHE A 356 -10.38 -24.22 -12.17
CA PHE A 356 -9.76 -23.04 -11.60
C PHE A 356 -9.56 -23.19 -10.09
N THR A 357 -8.35 -22.83 -9.63
CA THR A 357 -7.97 -22.80 -8.21
C THR A 357 -7.45 -21.43 -7.85
N TYR A 358 -7.99 -20.82 -6.80
CA TYR A 358 -7.48 -19.56 -6.28
C TYR A 358 -6.08 -19.74 -5.71
N GLU A 359 -5.24 -18.71 -5.82
CA GLU A 359 -3.88 -18.73 -5.27
C GLU A 359 -3.91 -18.98 -3.75
N GLY A 360 -3.17 -19.99 -3.31
CA GLY A 360 -3.13 -20.40 -1.90
C GLY A 360 -4.29 -21.31 -1.44
N ALA A 361 -5.24 -21.66 -2.31
CA ALA A 361 -6.30 -22.63 -2.00
C ALA A 361 -5.81 -24.08 -2.25
N GLU A 362 -6.22 -24.99 -1.37
CA GLU A 362 -5.88 -26.43 -1.48
C GLU A 362 -6.78 -27.19 -2.48
N ALA A 363 -8.01 -26.71 -2.70
CA ALA A 363 -8.99 -27.35 -3.57
C ALA A 363 -9.43 -26.41 -4.72
N PRO A 364 -9.78 -26.93 -5.90
CA PRO A 364 -10.30 -26.15 -7.00
C PRO A 364 -11.68 -25.55 -6.64
N ALA A 365 -11.88 -24.28 -7.00
CA ALA A 365 -13.17 -23.61 -6.88
C ALA A 365 -14.12 -23.97 -8.04
N VAL A 366 -13.55 -24.35 -9.17
CA VAL A 366 -14.23 -24.89 -10.37
C VAL A 366 -13.41 -26.09 -10.84
N ASP A 367 -14.07 -27.23 -11.06
CA ASP A 367 -13.43 -28.51 -11.37
C ASP A 367 -14.12 -29.21 -12.55
N HIS A 368 -13.44 -29.29 -13.68
CA HIS A 368 -13.89 -29.93 -14.92
C HIS A 368 -15.30 -29.48 -15.40
N VAL A 369 -15.60 -28.19 -15.28
CA VAL A 369 -16.92 -27.63 -15.64
C VAL A 369 -17.04 -27.44 -17.15
N SER A 370 -18.11 -27.98 -17.72
CA SER A 370 -18.47 -27.82 -19.12
C SER A 370 -19.95 -27.47 -19.29
N PHE A 371 -20.25 -26.36 -19.93
CA PHE A 371 -21.60 -25.97 -20.34
C PHE A 371 -21.57 -24.97 -21.49
N SER A 372 -22.71 -24.73 -22.11
CA SER A 372 -22.85 -23.75 -23.19
C SER A 372 -24.10 -22.91 -23.03
N VAL A 373 -23.98 -21.63 -23.41
CA VAL A 373 -25.05 -20.63 -23.44
C VAL A 373 -25.15 -20.12 -24.88
N PRO A 374 -26.18 -20.49 -25.63
CA PRO A 374 -26.39 -19.96 -26.97
C PRO A 374 -26.58 -18.43 -26.97
N ALA A 375 -26.24 -17.79 -28.09
CA ALA A 375 -26.49 -16.35 -28.24
C ALA A 375 -27.97 -16.02 -28.03
N GLY A 376 -28.25 -14.99 -27.24
CA GLY A 376 -29.60 -14.51 -26.95
C GLY A 376 -30.40 -15.37 -25.96
N SER A 377 -29.78 -16.41 -25.31
CA SER A 377 -30.43 -17.24 -24.31
C SER A 377 -30.00 -16.86 -22.87
N THR A 378 -30.82 -17.26 -21.91
CA THR A 378 -30.60 -17.05 -20.47
C THR A 378 -30.19 -18.32 -19.78
N LEU A 379 -29.02 -18.31 -19.17
CA LEU A 379 -28.52 -19.38 -18.29
C LEU A 379 -28.57 -18.95 -16.83
N ALA A 380 -29.10 -19.81 -15.95
CA ALA A 380 -29.02 -19.62 -14.53
C ALA A 380 -27.99 -20.58 -13.89
N LEU A 381 -27.07 -20.04 -13.07
CA LEU A 381 -26.16 -20.81 -12.21
C LEU A 381 -26.77 -20.90 -10.81
N VAL A 382 -27.09 -22.09 -10.36
CA VAL A 382 -27.68 -22.35 -9.03
C VAL A 382 -26.85 -23.37 -8.25
N GLY A 383 -27.06 -23.47 -6.95
CA GLY A 383 -26.38 -24.42 -6.09
C GLY A 383 -26.05 -23.81 -4.71
N PRO A 384 -25.53 -24.62 -3.78
CA PRO A 384 -25.18 -24.16 -2.44
C PRO A 384 -24.07 -23.09 -2.46
N SER A 385 -23.93 -22.35 -1.34
CA SER A 385 -22.81 -21.42 -1.15
C SER A 385 -21.47 -22.17 -1.27
N GLY A 386 -20.49 -21.55 -1.93
CA GLY A 386 -19.20 -22.19 -2.20
C GLY A 386 -19.21 -23.17 -3.37
N GLY A 387 -20.33 -23.34 -4.09
CA GLY A 387 -20.46 -24.28 -5.22
C GLY A 387 -19.70 -23.87 -6.50
N GLY A 388 -19.02 -22.71 -6.55
CA GLY A 388 -18.25 -22.26 -7.73
C GLY A 388 -19.01 -21.30 -8.68
N LYS A 389 -20.25 -20.90 -8.36
CA LYS A 389 -21.10 -20.05 -9.23
C LYS A 389 -20.48 -18.71 -9.59
N SER A 390 -20.10 -17.90 -8.60
CA SER A 390 -19.48 -16.58 -8.83
C SER A 390 -18.11 -16.70 -9.48
N THR A 391 -17.38 -17.78 -9.21
CA THR A 391 -16.12 -18.08 -9.88
C THR A 391 -16.34 -18.33 -11.37
N CYS A 392 -17.31 -19.18 -11.75
CA CYS A 392 -17.65 -19.40 -13.17
C CYS A 392 -18.03 -18.08 -13.87
N ALA A 393 -18.86 -17.24 -13.23
CA ALA A 393 -19.26 -15.96 -13.78
C ALA A 393 -18.05 -15.02 -13.98
N SER A 394 -17.11 -15.00 -13.03
CA SER A 394 -15.90 -14.16 -13.08
C SER A 394 -14.88 -14.61 -14.14
N LEU A 395 -14.92 -15.86 -14.58
CA LEU A 395 -14.06 -16.38 -15.64
C LEU A 395 -14.50 -15.90 -17.05
N ILE A 396 -15.77 -15.50 -17.24
CA ILE A 396 -16.28 -15.04 -18.54
C ILE A 396 -15.61 -13.71 -18.96
N PRO A 397 -15.59 -12.66 -18.12
CA PRO A 397 -14.87 -11.42 -18.41
C PRO A 397 -13.36 -11.54 -18.16
N ARG A 398 -12.84 -12.74 -17.93
CA ARG A 398 -11.42 -12.98 -17.66
C ARG A 398 -10.90 -12.20 -16.44
N PHE A 399 -11.68 -12.13 -15.35
CA PHE A 399 -11.17 -11.58 -14.08
C PHE A 399 -10.08 -12.46 -13.48
N TRP A 400 -10.04 -13.73 -13.92
CA TRP A 400 -9.00 -14.72 -13.65
C TRP A 400 -8.73 -15.51 -14.92
N ASP A 401 -7.50 -15.98 -15.11
CA ASP A 401 -7.19 -17.00 -16.11
C ASP A 401 -7.48 -18.40 -15.54
N VAL A 402 -8.07 -19.26 -16.34
CA VAL A 402 -8.34 -20.65 -15.94
C VAL A 402 -7.05 -21.43 -15.67
N SER A 403 -7.09 -22.36 -14.73
CA SER A 403 -5.97 -23.28 -14.45
C SER A 403 -5.82 -24.32 -15.55
N SER A 404 -6.95 -24.85 -16.07
CA SER A 404 -7.01 -25.75 -17.23
C SER A 404 -8.32 -25.57 -17.98
N GLY A 405 -8.42 -26.10 -19.20
CA GLY A 405 -9.58 -25.92 -20.06
C GLY A 405 -9.64 -24.57 -20.76
N ARG A 406 -10.83 -24.21 -21.24
CA ARG A 406 -11.06 -22.98 -22.04
C ARG A 406 -12.42 -22.37 -21.75
N VAL A 407 -12.46 -21.03 -21.68
CA VAL A 407 -13.71 -20.24 -21.74
C VAL A 407 -13.75 -19.53 -23.08
N LEU A 408 -14.80 -19.76 -23.84
CA LEU A 408 -14.98 -19.22 -25.19
C LEU A 408 -16.12 -18.20 -25.17
N VAL A 409 -15.90 -17.07 -25.84
CA VAL A 409 -16.90 -16.01 -26.11
C VAL A 409 -16.94 -15.82 -27.63
N GLY A 410 -18.13 -16.01 -28.25
CA GLY A 410 -18.26 -15.93 -29.71
C GLY A 410 -17.31 -16.90 -30.44
N GLY A 411 -17.07 -18.09 -29.87
CA GLY A 411 -16.19 -19.11 -30.42
C GLY A 411 -14.69 -18.87 -30.22
N VAL A 412 -14.28 -17.78 -29.56
CA VAL A 412 -12.86 -17.44 -29.30
C VAL A 412 -12.53 -17.60 -27.82
N ASP A 413 -11.38 -18.21 -27.52
CA ASP A 413 -10.87 -18.28 -26.15
C ASP A 413 -10.61 -16.86 -25.61
N VAL A 414 -11.13 -16.55 -24.43
CA VAL A 414 -10.99 -15.23 -23.80
C VAL A 414 -9.52 -14.82 -23.61
N ARG A 415 -8.58 -15.77 -23.56
CA ARG A 415 -7.14 -15.53 -23.48
C ARG A 415 -6.54 -15.06 -24.81
N ASP A 416 -7.18 -15.36 -25.92
CA ASP A 416 -6.77 -14.98 -27.27
C ASP A 416 -7.39 -13.67 -27.73
N MET A 417 -8.27 -13.05 -26.94
CA MET A 417 -8.93 -11.77 -27.22
C MET A 417 -8.13 -10.59 -26.64
N ASP A 418 -8.32 -9.41 -27.24
CA ASP A 418 -7.92 -8.16 -26.60
C ASP A 418 -8.77 -7.93 -25.33
N PRO A 419 -8.17 -7.64 -24.16
CA PRO A 419 -8.93 -7.45 -22.91
C PRO A 419 -9.97 -6.32 -22.99
N HIS A 420 -9.71 -5.25 -23.74
CA HIS A 420 -10.68 -4.16 -23.91
C HIS A 420 -11.87 -4.62 -24.75
N GLU A 421 -11.61 -5.33 -25.83
CA GLU A 421 -12.67 -5.89 -26.69
C GLU A 421 -13.53 -6.91 -25.92
N LEU A 422 -12.91 -7.79 -25.11
CA LEU A 422 -13.64 -8.70 -24.24
C LEU A 422 -14.52 -7.93 -23.24
N MET A 423 -13.97 -6.86 -22.63
CA MET A 423 -14.75 -6.02 -21.73
C MET A 423 -15.92 -5.33 -22.44
N ASP A 424 -15.78 -4.95 -23.71
CA ASP A 424 -16.89 -4.36 -24.48
C ASP A 424 -18.00 -5.38 -24.76
N GLN A 425 -17.67 -6.68 -24.86
CA GLN A 425 -18.63 -7.76 -25.08
C GLN A 425 -19.44 -8.09 -23.82
N VAL A 426 -18.97 -7.79 -22.62
CA VAL A 426 -19.58 -8.25 -21.37
C VAL A 426 -19.96 -7.09 -20.44
N ALA A 427 -21.24 -6.99 -20.07
CA ALA A 427 -21.70 -6.15 -18.96
C ALA A 427 -21.81 -7.00 -17.71
N PHE A 428 -21.03 -6.66 -16.67
CA PHE A 428 -21.05 -7.38 -15.39
C PHE A 428 -21.70 -6.53 -14.31
N VAL A 429 -22.73 -7.06 -13.64
CA VAL A 429 -23.39 -6.44 -12.48
C VAL A 429 -23.00 -7.23 -11.23
N PHE A 430 -22.21 -6.61 -10.37
CA PHE A 430 -21.69 -7.23 -9.14
C PHE A 430 -22.76 -7.34 -8.05
N GLN A 431 -22.56 -8.27 -7.14
CA GLN A 431 -23.36 -8.41 -5.92
C GLN A 431 -23.31 -7.14 -5.05
N THR A 432 -22.10 -6.61 -4.86
CA THR A 432 -21.88 -5.36 -4.13
C THR A 432 -21.47 -4.26 -5.10
N ASN A 433 -22.39 -3.34 -5.36
CA ASN A 433 -22.16 -2.23 -6.25
C ASN A 433 -21.67 -1.00 -5.49
N GLN A 434 -20.68 -0.30 -6.06
CA GLN A 434 -20.16 0.94 -5.50
C GLN A 434 -20.42 2.12 -6.44
N LEU A 435 -20.75 3.25 -5.83
CA LEU A 435 -20.87 4.52 -6.53
C LEU A 435 -19.66 5.40 -6.20
N PHE A 436 -19.15 6.06 -7.22
CA PHE A 436 -18.08 7.04 -7.07
C PHE A 436 -18.64 8.34 -6.50
N ARG A 437 -17.77 9.10 -5.80
CA ARG A 437 -18.09 10.45 -5.35
C ARG A 437 -18.11 11.42 -6.53
N GLN A 438 -19.16 11.32 -7.33
CA GLN A 438 -19.41 12.04 -8.58
C GLN A 438 -20.91 12.29 -8.70
N THR A 439 -21.35 12.98 -9.75
CA THR A 439 -22.79 13.14 -10.03
C THR A 439 -23.44 11.79 -10.34
N LEU A 440 -24.76 11.70 -10.21
CA LEU A 440 -25.48 10.51 -10.64
C LEU A 440 -25.24 10.22 -12.12
N ALA A 441 -25.27 11.27 -12.98
CA ALA A 441 -24.99 11.14 -14.40
C ALA A 441 -23.58 10.58 -14.66
N ASP A 442 -22.55 11.08 -14.01
CA ASP A 442 -21.17 10.61 -14.20
C ASP A 442 -20.98 9.18 -13.68
N ASN A 443 -21.71 8.81 -12.63
CA ASN A 443 -21.72 7.43 -12.17
C ASN A 443 -22.30 6.47 -13.21
N VAL A 444 -23.33 6.85 -13.93
CA VAL A 444 -23.91 6.03 -15.01
C VAL A 444 -23.01 6.08 -16.26
N ARG A 445 -22.53 7.27 -16.62
CA ARG A 445 -21.62 7.52 -17.76
C ARG A 445 -20.28 6.79 -17.66
N ALA A 446 -19.91 6.29 -16.46
CA ALA A 446 -18.67 5.50 -16.28
C ALA A 446 -18.57 4.30 -17.23
N SER A 447 -19.70 3.73 -17.67
CA SER A 447 -19.74 2.63 -18.65
C SER A 447 -19.59 3.06 -20.12
N LYS A 448 -19.92 4.32 -20.44
CA LYS A 448 -19.83 4.92 -21.78
C LYS A 448 -19.53 6.41 -21.62
N PRO A 449 -18.25 6.82 -21.52
CA PRO A 449 -17.85 8.20 -21.21
C PRO A 449 -18.36 9.26 -22.21
N THR A 450 -18.66 8.85 -23.45
CA THR A 450 -19.16 9.72 -24.53
C THR A 450 -20.68 9.89 -24.53
N ALA A 451 -21.41 9.23 -23.61
CA ALA A 451 -22.86 9.28 -23.58
C ALA A 451 -23.40 10.67 -23.26
N THR A 452 -24.43 11.07 -24.00
CA THR A 452 -25.16 12.32 -23.76
C THR A 452 -26.03 12.24 -22.50
N ASP A 453 -26.49 13.38 -21.98
CA ASP A 453 -27.41 13.40 -20.84
C ASP A 453 -28.75 12.71 -21.15
N ASP A 454 -29.20 12.76 -22.41
CA ASP A 454 -30.43 12.09 -22.84
C ASP A 454 -30.26 10.56 -22.86
N GLU A 455 -29.10 10.03 -23.31
CA GLU A 455 -28.79 8.60 -23.22
C GLU A 455 -28.72 8.14 -21.76
N VAL A 456 -28.11 8.95 -20.88
CA VAL A 456 -28.06 8.67 -19.43
C VAL A 456 -29.44 8.64 -18.81
N ARG A 457 -30.33 9.63 -19.14
CA ARG A 457 -31.72 9.65 -18.67
C ARG A 457 -32.51 8.44 -19.17
N ALA A 458 -32.35 8.08 -20.44
CA ALA A 458 -32.99 6.90 -21.01
C ALA A 458 -32.55 5.60 -20.30
N ALA A 459 -31.25 5.46 -19.99
CA ALA A 459 -30.72 4.32 -19.26
C ALA A 459 -31.24 4.27 -17.80
N LEU A 460 -31.31 5.41 -17.11
CA LEU A 460 -31.86 5.52 -15.76
C LEU A 460 -33.36 5.17 -15.73
N SER A 461 -34.14 5.67 -16.68
CA SER A 461 -35.59 5.34 -16.78
C SER A 461 -35.80 3.86 -17.12
N ALA A 462 -34.98 3.29 -18.03
CA ALA A 462 -35.01 1.85 -18.32
C ALA A 462 -34.68 1.01 -17.08
N ALA A 463 -33.78 1.49 -16.21
CA ALA A 463 -33.43 0.87 -14.93
C ALA A 463 -34.39 1.20 -13.79
N GLN A 464 -35.54 1.81 -14.08
CA GLN A 464 -36.56 2.19 -13.08
C GLN A 464 -36.01 3.13 -11.98
N CYS A 465 -35.21 4.14 -12.37
CA CYS A 465 -34.58 5.10 -11.47
C CYS A 465 -35.28 6.47 -11.47
N ASP A 466 -36.46 6.61 -12.09
CA ASP A 466 -37.19 7.91 -12.21
C ASP A 466 -37.53 8.49 -10.82
N ASP A 467 -37.92 7.65 -9.85
CA ASP A 467 -38.15 8.02 -8.46
C ASP A 467 -36.85 8.53 -7.76
N ILE A 468 -35.72 7.95 -8.08
CA ILE A 468 -34.41 8.37 -7.54
C ILE A 468 -34.08 9.76 -8.08
N VAL A 469 -34.20 9.96 -9.39
CA VAL A 469 -33.91 11.25 -10.04
C VAL A 469 -34.82 12.34 -9.51
N ALA A 470 -36.11 12.04 -9.28
CA ALA A 470 -37.11 12.99 -8.74
C ALA A 470 -36.83 13.40 -7.29
N LYS A 471 -36.29 12.52 -6.45
CA LYS A 471 -35.92 12.80 -5.05
C LYS A 471 -34.65 13.67 -4.94
N LEU A 472 -33.79 13.66 -5.93
CA LEU A 472 -32.48 14.32 -5.86
C LEU A 472 -32.60 15.83 -6.19
N PRO A 473 -31.96 16.73 -5.40
CA PRO A 473 -32.20 18.17 -5.49
C PRO A 473 -31.74 18.79 -6.84
N GLN A 474 -30.81 18.15 -7.53
CA GLN A 474 -30.34 18.58 -8.85
C GLN A 474 -30.53 17.47 -9.92
N GLY A 475 -31.47 16.52 -9.65
CA GLY A 475 -31.71 15.39 -10.54
C GLY A 475 -30.43 14.60 -10.84
N ILE A 476 -30.16 14.34 -12.12
CA ILE A 476 -28.97 13.57 -12.53
C ILE A 476 -27.62 14.26 -12.21
N ASN A 477 -27.61 15.57 -11.96
CA ASN A 477 -26.41 16.34 -11.62
C ASN A 477 -26.12 16.37 -10.12
N THR A 478 -26.91 15.70 -9.30
CA THR A 478 -26.69 15.62 -7.86
C THR A 478 -25.43 14.81 -7.55
N MET A 479 -24.55 15.37 -6.70
CA MET A 479 -23.36 14.68 -6.19
C MET A 479 -23.77 13.56 -5.24
N LEU A 480 -23.17 12.39 -5.38
CA LEU A 480 -23.38 11.21 -4.54
C LEU A 480 -22.21 10.97 -3.58
N GLY A 481 -22.50 10.36 -2.42
CA GLY A 481 -21.49 9.97 -1.43
C GLY A 481 -21.20 11.06 -0.39
N ALA A 482 -20.06 11.00 0.26
CA ALA A 482 -19.69 11.88 1.38
C ALA A 482 -19.75 13.37 0.98
N GLY A 483 -20.66 14.13 1.63
CA GLY A 483 -20.96 15.53 1.32
C GLY A 483 -22.01 15.73 0.22
N GLY A 484 -22.67 14.66 -0.24
CA GLY A 484 -23.77 14.66 -1.20
C GLY A 484 -24.92 13.78 -0.74
N ALA A 485 -25.73 13.33 -1.69
CA ALA A 485 -26.86 12.43 -1.41
C ALA A 485 -26.37 10.97 -1.25
N TYR A 486 -27.06 10.24 -0.37
CA TYR A 486 -26.87 8.81 -0.19
C TYR A 486 -28.06 8.06 -0.78
N LEU A 487 -27.77 6.95 -1.46
CA LEU A 487 -28.79 6.05 -1.99
C LEU A 487 -28.86 4.79 -1.13
N SER A 488 -30.06 4.20 -1.02
CA SER A 488 -30.26 2.89 -0.40
C SER A 488 -29.61 1.77 -1.24
N GLY A 489 -29.43 0.58 -0.66
CA GLY A 489 -28.83 -0.56 -1.36
C GLY A 489 -29.58 -0.91 -2.64
N GLY A 490 -30.90 -0.93 -2.65
CA GLY A 490 -31.71 -1.19 -3.84
C GLY A 490 -31.64 -0.08 -4.88
N GLU A 491 -31.52 1.20 -4.46
CA GLU A 491 -31.32 2.33 -5.37
C GLU A 491 -29.91 2.27 -6.04
N VAL A 492 -28.86 1.97 -5.26
CA VAL A 492 -27.50 1.74 -5.78
C VAL A 492 -27.49 0.64 -6.84
N GLN A 493 -28.25 -0.43 -6.61
CA GLN A 493 -28.34 -1.55 -7.53
C GLN A 493 -29.05 -1.18 -8.84
N ARG A 494 -30.15 -0.39 -8.76
CA ARG A 494 -30.83 0.13 -9.97
C ARG A 494 -29.89 1.05 -10.78
N VAL A 495 -29.07 1.86 -10.14
CA VAL A 495 -28.03 2.67 -10.81
C VAL A 495 -26.98 1.78 -11.48
N ALA A 496 -26.59 0.66 -10.85
CA ALA A 496 -25.67 -0.29 -11.47
C ALA A 496 -26.29 -0.99 -12.71
N LEU A 497 -27.60 -1.29 -12.66
CA LEU A 497 -28.33 -1.77 -13.84
C LEU A 497 -28.37 -0.70 -14.94
N ALA A 498 -28.55 0.59 -14.59
CA ALA A 498 -28.47 1.68 -15.57
C ALA A 498 -27.12 1.77 -16.25
N ARG A 499 -26.01 1.54 -15.51
CA ARG A 499 -24.65 1.41 -16.12
C ARG A 499 -24.59 0.27 -17.13
N ALA A 500 -25.14 -0.89 -16.80
CA ALA A 500 -25.13 -2.07 -17.69
C ALA A 500 -26.00 -1.84 -18.93
N ILE A 501 -27.16 -1.18 -18.77
CA ILE A 501 -28.04 -0.80 -19.89
C ILE A 501 -27.35 0.20 -20.82
N LEU A 502 -26.71 1.25 -20.26
CA LEU A 502 -26.00 2.26 -21.04
C LEU A 502 -24.80 1.69 -21.82
N LYS A 503 -24.13 0.68 -21.24
CA LYS A 503 -23.02 -0.04 -21.87
C LYS A 503 -23.43 -0.77 -23.13
N ASP A 504 -24.66 -1.32 -23.15
CA ASP A 504 -25.27 -2.03 -24.28
C ASP A 504 -24.45 -3.24 -24.78
N ALA A 505 -23.82 -3.97 -23.88
CA ALA A 505 -23.04 -5.16 -24.21
C ALA A 505 -23.94 -6.34 -24.61
N PRO A 506 -23.51 -7.20 -25.58
CA PRO A 506 -24.31 -8.35 -26.03
C PRO A 506 -24.39 -9.49 -25.01
N ILE A 507 -23.46 -9.56 -24.04
CA ILE A 507 -23.44 -10.54 -22.96
C ILE A 507 -23.65 -9.81 -21.63
N VAL A 508 -24.57 -10.30 -20.80
CA VAL A 508 -24.84 -9.76 -19.46
C VAL A 508 -24.58 -10.84 -18.42
N VAL A 509 -23.70 -10.53 -17.47
CA VAL A 509 -23.43 -11.39 -16.32
C VAL A 509 -23.95 -10.69 -15.05
N LEU A 510 -24.75 -11.40 -14.26
CA LEU A 510 -25.43 -10.88 -13.10
C LEU A 510 -25.11 -11.73 -11.89
N ASP A 511 -24.40 -11.15 -10.93
CA ASP A 511 -24.09 -11.79 -9.66
C ASP A 511 -25.06 -11.26 -8.59
N GLU A 512 -26.05 -12.08 -8.20
CA GLU A 512 -27.01 -11.87 -7.13
C GLU A 512 -27.66 -10.46 -7.06
N ALA A 513 -28.39 -10.10 -8.11
CA ALA A 513 -28.96 -8.75 -8.25
C ALA A 513 -30.08 -8.36 -7.25
N THR A 514 -30.46 -9.18 -6.25
CA THR A 514 -31.63 -8.91 -5.37
C THR A 514 -31.41 -9.15 -3.87
N ALA A 515 -30.17 -9.39 -3.40
CA ALA A 515 -29.91 -9.84 -2.03
C ALA A 515 -30.35 -8.86 -0.91
N PHE A 516 -30.39 -7.56 -1.18
CA PHE A 516 -30.62 -6.51 -0.17
C PHE A 516 -31.81 -5.59 -0.47
N ALA A 517 -32.66 -5.95 -1.43
CA ALA A 517 -33.81 -5.13 -1.80
C ALA A 517 -35.04 -5.48 -0.95
N ASP A 518 -35.78 -4.43 -0.48
CA ASP A 518 -37.14 -4.57 0.05
C ASP A 518 -38.11 -5.00 -1.08
N PRO A 519 -39.31 -5.49 -0.77
CA PRO A 519 -40.23 -6.03 -1.78
C PRO A 519 -40.58 -5.06 -2.91
N GLU A 520 -40.64 -3.73 -2.63
CA GLU A 520 -40.95 -2.71 -3.64
C GLU A 520 -39.79 -2.51 -4.61
N ASN A 521 -38.56 -2.39 -4.09
CA ASN A 521 -37.36 -2.29 -4.90
C ASN A 521 -37.09 -3.58 -5.67
N GLU A 522 -37.42 -4.74 -5.12
CA GLU A 522 -37.30 -6.03 -5.82
C GLU A 522 -38.10 -6.05 -7.12
N ALA A 523 -39.36 -5.61 -7.09
CA ALA A 523 -40.22 -5.54 -8.28
C ALA A 523 -39.66 -4.56 -9.34
N LEU A 524 -39.05 -3.44 -8.89
CA LEU A 524 -38.42 -2.47 -9.78
C LEU A 524 -37.14 -3.05 -10.41
N ILE A 525 -36.31 -3.71 -9.61
CA ILE A 525 -35.10 -4.39 -10.07
C ILE A 525 -35.43 -5.49 -11.08
N GLN A 526 -36.46 -6.29 -10.85
CA GLN A 526 -36.89 -7.33 -11.80
C GLN A 526 -37.35 -6.75 -13.14
N ARG A 527 -38.07 -5.62 -13.14
CA ARG A 527 -38.47 -4.90 -14.36
C ARG A 527 -37.25 -4.34 -15.13
N ALA A 528 -36.32 -3.73 -14.41
CA ALA A 528 -35.06 -3.24 -14.98
C ALA A 528 -34.24 -4.39 -15.60
N PHE A 529 -34.21 -5.51 -14.89
CA PHE A 529 -33.56 -6.72 -15.33
C PHE A 529 -34.16 -7.28 -16.63
N SER A 530 -35.49 -7.43 -16.70
CA SER A 530 -36.15 -7.90 -17.92
C SER A 530 -35.84 -7.02 -19.14
N LYS A 531 -35.73 -5.69 -18.94
CA LYS A 531 -35.30 -4.77 -20.01
C LYS A 531 -33.83 -4.97 -20.39
N LEU A 532 -32.94 -5.20 -19.41
CA LEU A 532 -31.53 -5.45 -19.65
C LEU A 532 -31.31 -6.78 -20.38
N ALA A 533 -32.07 -7.83 -20.04
CA ALA A 533 -31.94 -9.16 -20.59
C ALA A 533 -32.45 -9.30 -22.04
N ALA A 534 -33.37 -8.42 -22.48
CA ALA A 534 -34.05 -8.54 -23.75
C ALA A 534 -33.06 -8.58 -24.94
N GLY A 535 -33.06 -9.69 -25.69
CA GLY A 535 -32.24 -9.91 -26.88
C GLY A 535 -30.75 -10.11 -26.64
N ARG A 536 -30.33 -10.28 -25.38
CA ARG A 536 -28.92 -10.50 -24.99
C ARG A 536 -28.70 -11.91 -24.46
N THR A 537 -27.45 -12.34 -24.47
CA THR A 537 -27.02 -13.57 -23.80
C THR A 537 -26.86 -13.25 -22.30
N VAL A 538 -27.60 -13.94 -21.45
CA VAL A 538 -27.65 -13.66 -20.01
C VAL A 538 -27.11 -14.84 -19.22
N ILE A 539 -26.16 -14.59 -18.33
CA ILE A 539 -25.70 -15.53 -17.31
C ILE A 539 -26.01 -14.94 -15.95
N MET A 540 -26.93 -15.58 -15.20
CA MET A 540 -27.32 -15.12 -13.88
C MET A 540 -26.89 -16.08 -12.79
N ILE A 541 -26.35 -15.56 -11.68
CA ILE A 541 -26.19 -16.31 -10.43
C ILE A 541 -27.41 -16.03 -9.58
N ALA A 542 -28.15 -17.07 -9.23
CA ALA A 542 -29.35 -16.93 -8.46
C ALA A 542 -29.19 -17.50 -7.05
N HIS A 543 -29.50 -16.67 -6.07
CA HIS A 543 -29.69 -17.06 -4.67
C HIS A 543 -31.19 -17.25 -4.32
N ARG A 544 -32.09 -16.74 -5.19
CA ARG A 544 -33.52 -16.97 -5.08
C ARG A 544 -33.99 -17.81 -6.26
N LEU A 545 -34.46 -19.02 -5.98
CA LEU A 545 -34.88 -19.96 -7.02
C LEU A 545 -36.09 -19.47 -7.82
N SER A 546 -36.93 -18.57 -7.27
CA SER A 546 -38.00 -17.95 -8.03
C SER A 546 -37.56 -17.17 -9.27
N THR A 547 -36.34 -16.64 -9.29
CA THR A 547 -35.87 -15.83 -10.41
C THR A 547 -35.38 -16.66 -11.61
N VAL A 548 -35.16 -17.98 -11.41
CA VAL A 548 -34.59 -18.85 -12.46
C VAL A 548 -35.64 -19.66 -13.21
N VAL A 549 -36.91 -19.60 -12.79
CA VAL A 549 -38.00 -20.37 -13.41
C VAL A 549 -38.15 -20.07 -14.92
N GLY A 550 -37.87 -18.83 -15.32
CA GLY A 550 -37.94 -18.38 -16.71
C GLY A 550 -36.61 -18.51 -17.48
N ALA A 551 -35.55 -19.11 -16.92
CA ALA A 551 -34.30 -19.32 -17.62
C ALA A 551 -34.42 -20.45 -18.64
N ASP A 552 -33.83 -20.28 -19.84
CA ASP A 552 -33.82 -21.30 -20.89
C ASP A 552 -33.05 -22.55 -20.44
N LYS A 553 -32.02 -22.35 -19.59
CA LYS A 553 -31.19 -23.41 -19.06
C LYS A 553 -30.73 -23.10 -17.64
N ILE A 554 -30.75 -24.10 -16.80
CA ILE A 554 -30.24 -24.05 -15.43
C ILE A 554 -29.07 -25.02 -15.31
N VAL A 555 -27.96 -24.58 -14.73
CA VAL A 555 -26.80 -25.39 -14.37
C VAL A 555 -26.67 -25.40 -12.86
N VAL A 556 -26.72 -26.59 -12.27
CA VAL A 556 -26.58 -26.79 -10.83
C VAL A 556 -25.13 -27.14 -10.51
N LEU A 557 -24.49 -26.22 -9.78
CA LEU A 557 -23.09 -26.37 -9.35
C LEU A 557 -23.03 -26.78 -7.88
N ASN A 558 -22.23 -27.78 -7.58
CA ASN A 558 -21.91 -28.18 -6.21
C ASN A 558 -20.44 -28.60 -6.11
N GLN A 559 -19.73 -28.08 -5.11
CA GLN A 559 -18.32 -28.37 -4.88
C GLN A 559 -17.45 -28.20 -6.15
N GLY A 560 -17.70 -27.12 -6.89
CA GLY A 560 -16.95 -26.77 -8.10
C GLY A 560 -17.35 -27.54 -9.36
N SER A 561 -18.24 -28.52 -9.30
CA SER A 561 -18.60 -29.38 -10.44
C SER A 561 -20.07 -29.25 -10.84
N VAL A 562 -20.37 -29.48 -12.13
CA VAL A 562 -21.75 -29.52 -12.64
C VAL A 562 -22.40 -30.81 -12.20
N GLN A 563 -23.49 -30.72 -11.44
CA GLN A 563 -24.28 -31.87 -10.98
C GLN A 563 -25.45 -32.16 -11.89
N GLU A 564 -26.18 -31.11 -12.29
CA GLU A 564 -27.40 -31.21 -13.08
C GLU A 564 -27.47 -30.07 -14.09
N THR A 565 -28.10 -30.34 -15.21
CA THR A 565 -28.34 -29.33 -16.26
C THR A 565 -29.66 -29.61 -16.94
N GLY A 566 -30.52 -28.60 -17.09
CA GLY A 566 -31.80 -28.73 -17.78
C GLY A 566 -32.67 -27.49 -17.61
N ALA A 567 -33.90 -27.52 -18.10
CA ALA A 567 -34.91 -26.52 -17.84
C ALA A 567 -35.56 -26.75 -16.45
N HIS A 568 -36.20 -25.76 -15.88
CA HIS A 568 -36.85 -25.83 -14.56
C HIS A 568 -37.72 -27.07 -14.38
N ALA A 569 -38.64 -27.34 -15.32
CA ALA A 569 -39.54 -28.46 -15.24
C ALA A 569 -38.82 -29.81 -15.36
N GLU A 570 -37.77 -29.89 -16.15
CA GLU A 570 -36.95 -31.10 -16.31
C GLU A 570 -36.21 -31.43 -15.01
N LEU A 571 -35.56 -30.45 -14.41
CA LEU A 571 -34.80 -30.62 -13.17
C LEU A 571 -35.69 -30.99 -11.97
N LEU A 572 -36.92 -30.47 -11.91
CA LEU A 572 -37.89 -30.86 -10.90
C LEU A 572 -38.27 -32.35 -11.04
N SER A 573 -38.47 -32.81 -12.29
CA SER A 573 -38.85 -34.22 -12.56
C SER A 573 -37.73 -35.23 -12.23
N GLN A 574 -36.47 -34.80 -12.24
CA GLN A 574 -35.31 -35.64 -11.92
C GLN A 574 -35.15 -35.92 -10.42
N ASN A 575 -35.87 -35.21 -9.54
CA ASN A 575 -35.79 -35.31 -8.08
C ASN A 575 -34.36 -35.25 -7.52
N GLY A 576 -33.48 -34.49 -8.19
CA GLY A 576 -32.10 -34.31 -7.83
C GLY A 576 -31.84 -33.20 -6.81
N LEU A 577 -30.66 -32.60 -6.86
CA LEU A 577 -30.25 -31.50 -5.97
C LEU A 577 -31.13 -30.25 -6.19
N TYR A 578 -31.45 -29.93 -7.46
CA TYR A 578 -32.31 -28.80 -7.78
C TYR A 578 -33.71 -28.94 -7.16
N ALA A 579 -34.33 -30.12 -7.32
CA ALA A 579 -35.66 -30.39 -6.77
C ALA A 579 -35.68 -30.29 -5.24
N LYS A 580 -34.63 -30.76 -4.56
CA LYS A 580 -34.47 -30.58 -3.10
C LYS A 580 -34.39 -29.10 -2.70
N MET A 581 -33.54 -28.34 -3.36
CA MET A 581 -33.40 -26.89 -3.11
C MET A 581 -34.70 -26.15 -3.38
N TRP A 582 -35.46 -26.56 -4.41
CA TRP A 582 -36.77 -25.98 -4.72
C TRP A 582 -37.81 -26.28 -3.64
N ALA A 583 -37.87 -27.53 -3.16
CA ALA A 583 -38.79 -27.90 -2.09
C ALA A 583 -38.50 -27.14 -0.78
N GLU A 584 -37.21 -26.98 -0.42
CA GLU A 584 -36.82 -26.15 0.73
C GLU A 584 -37.20 -24.69 0.55
N TYR A 585 -37.08 -24.15 -0.66
CA TYR A 585 -37.52 -22.79 -0.99
C TYR A 585 -39.03 -22.62 -0.85
N GLU A 586 -39.82 -23.54 -1.39
CA GLU A 586 -41.29 -23.52 -1.27
C GLU A 586 -41.74 -23.63 0.19
N GLN A 587 -41.15 -24.50 0.97
CA GLN A 587 -41.41 -24.64 2.40
C GLN A 587 -41.12 -23.34 3.16
N ALA A 588 -39.99 -22.68 2.87
CA ALA A 588 -39.64 -21.41 3.48
C ALA A 588 -40.57 -20.26 3.05
N ALA A 589 -41.05 -20.26 1.81
CA ALA A 589 -41.98 -19.28 1.29
C ALA A 589 -43.39 -19.46 1.89
N SER A 590 -43.86 -20.71 2.02
CA SER A 590 -45.16 -21.02 2.64
C SER A 590 -45.21 -20.66 4.14
N TRP A 591 -44.11 -20.90 4.86
CA TRP A 591 -44.01 -20.53 6.28
C TRP A 591 -44.08 -19.01 6.51
N LYS A 592 -43.51 -18.19 5.62
CA LYS A 592 -43.60 -16.73 5.68
C LYS A 592 -45.06 -16.24 5.46
N ILE A 593 -45.80 -16.90 4.59
CA ILE A 593 -47.19 -16.54 4.31
C ILE A 593 -48.07 -16.87 5.51
N THR A 594 -47.88 -18.04 6.14
CA THR A 594 -48.64 -18.46 7.33
C THR A 594 -48.34 -17.56 8.52
N ALA A 595 -47.07 -17.24 8.79
CA ALA A 595 -46.66 -16.36 9.87
C ALA A 595 -47.22 -14.91 9.69
N ALA A 596 -47.30 -14.42 8.44
CA ALA A 596 -47.88 -13.12 8.14
C ALA A 596 -49.43 -13.11 8.29
N ALA A 597 -50.11 -14.22 7.96
CA ALA A 597 -51.54 -14.39 8.16
C ALA A 597 -51.89 -14.48 9.65
N ASP A 598 -51.11 -15.22 10.45
CA ASP A 598 -51.30 -15.31 11.91
C ASP A 598 -51.02 -13.98 12.62
N ALA A 599 -50.04 -13.20 12.16
CA ALA A 599 -49.77 -11.85 12.67
C ALA A 599 -50.86 -10.83 12.30
N ALA A 600 -51.54 -11.02 11.17
CA ALA A 600 -52.67 -10.18 10.76
C ALA A 600 -53.94 -10.53 11.55
N VAL A 601 -54.18 -11.79 11.87
CA VAL A 601 -55.31 -12.24 12.69
C VAL A 601 -55.16 -11.80 14.15
N THR A 602 -53.93 -11.82 14.70
CA THR A 602 -53.67 -11.33 16.07
C THR A 602 -53.81 -9.80 16.21
N LYS A 603 -53.57 -9.02 15.16
CA LYS A 603 -53.81 -7.56 15.15
C LYS A 603 -55.25 -7.15 14.87
N GLY A 604 -56.05 -8.03 14.31
CA GLY A 604 -57.49 -7.80 14.06
C GLY A 604 -58.42 -8.18 15.20
N GLY A 605 -57.91 -8.79 16.28
CA GLY A 605 -58.68 -9.21 17.47
C GLY A 605 -58.64 -8.25 18.65
N GLU A 606 -57.98 -7.10 18.54
CA GLU A 606 -57.89 -6.04 19.57
C GLU A 606 -58.49 -4.70 19.10
N ALA A 607 -59.59 -4.73 18.31
CA ALA A 607 -60.35 -3.53 17.94
C ALA A 607 -61.77 -3.57 18.54
#